data_5570093c25308f572dca0043bead7063
#
_entry.id   5570093c25308f572dca0043bead7063
#
_cell.length_a   1.000
_cell.length_b   1.000
_cell.length_c   1.000
_cell.angle_alpha   90.00
_cell.angle_beta   90.00
_cell.angle_gamma   90.00
#
_symmetry.space_group_name_H-M   'P 1'
#
loop_
_entity.id
_entity.type
_entity.pdbx_description
1 polymer ?
#
loop_
_entity_poly.entity_id
_entity_poly.type
_entity_poly.pdbx_seq_one_letter_code
_entity_poly.pdbx_strand_id
1 'polypeptide(L)'
;MLETLKELKLDKNTLVIFTSDNGPWLVQGTNSGTAGPLRGGKGSTYEGGVREPTIAWWPGQIASGSVCDAVAANFDFLPTFVKLAGGSVPTDRKIDGKDIGPLLLGKTNASPHTAHYYFTGAKLQAVRSGSWKLAIAPRAGEAPKEGDAFTPRLYNLDDEIGERTDVAGQHPEVVKRLQELISEMDSDLGAVNDGPGVRPPGRVDHPIGLWLPGQEPAAATSEPKPRQAK
;
A
#
# COMPACT_ATOMS: atom_id res chain seq x y z
N MET A 1 -19.27 -16.31 -10.78
CA MET A 1 -18.11 -15.73 -11.52
C MET A 1 -17.05 -16.79 -11.83
N LEU A 2 -16.39 -17.49 -10.88
CA LEU A 2 -15.36 -18.49 -11.21
C LEU A 2 -15.92 -19.67 -12.02
N GLU A 3 -17.13 -20.14 -11.71
CA GLU A 3 -17.82 -21.18 -12.49
C GLU A 3 -18.08 -20.72 -13.92
N THR A 4 -18.58 -19.50 -14.10
CA THR A 4 -18.83 -18.90 -15.42
C THR A 4 -17.55 -18.84 -16.26
N LEU A 5 -16.41 -18.45 -15.65
CA LEU A 5 -15.13 -18.45 -16.33
C LEU A 5 -14.73 -19.85 -16.81
N LYS A 6 -14.98 -20.89 -15.99
CA LYS A 6 -14.72 -22.28 -16.35
C LYS A 6 -15.65 -22.76 -17.49
N GLU A 7 -16.95 -22.49 -17.40
CA GLU A 7 -17.95 -22.83 -18.42
C GLU A 7 -17.58 -22.23 -19.77
N LEU A 8 -17.12 -20.96 -19.77
CA LEU A 8 -16.68 -20.24 -20.96
C LEU A 8 -15.24 -20.58 -21.39
N LYS A 9 -14.54 -21.46 -20.67
CA LYS A 9 -13.11 -21.86 -20.91
C LYS A 9 -12.16 -20.66 -20.91
N LEU A 10 -12.46 -19.63 -20.13
CA LEU A 10 -11.63 -18.44 -19.97
C LEU A 10 -10.72 -18.52 -18.73
N ASP A 11 -10.95 -19.47 -17.84
CA ASP A 11 -10.31 -19.60 -16.53
C ASP A 11 -8.79 -19.69 -16.61
N LYS A 12 -8.25 -20.39 -17.61
CA LYS A 12 -6.79 -20.54 -17.80
C LYS A 12 -6.09 -19.27 -18.28
N ASN A 13 -6.84 -18.33 -18.83
CA ASN A 13 -6.33 -17.06 -19.33
C ASN A 13 -6.85 -15.86 -18.54
N THR A 14 -7.32 -16.09 -17.32
CA THR A 14 -7.85 -15.04 -16.45
C THR A 14 -7.26 -15.15 -15.06
N LEU A 15 -6.52 -14.10 -14.64
CA LEU A 15 -6.12 -13.93 -13.26
C LEU A 15 -7.26 -13.23 -12.51
N VAL A 16 -7.77 -13.87 -11.47
CA VAL A 16 -8.77 -13.29 -10.56
C VAL A 16 -8.11 -12.97 -9.23
N ILE A 17 -8.21 -11.74 -8.78
CA ILE A 17 -7.74 -11.30 -7.47
C ILE A 17 -8.95 -10.82 -6.66
N PHE A 18 -9.05 -11.33 -5.44
CA PHE A 18 -10.00 -10.86 -4.43
C PHE A 18 -9.21 -10.28 -3.26
N THR A 19 -9.45 -9.03 -2.94
CA THR A 19 -8.80 -8.31 -1.84
C THR A 19 -9.71 -7.20 -1.32
N SER A 20 -9.30 -6.53 -0.24
CA SER A 20 -9.91 -5.31 0.26
C SER A 20 -9.00 -4.11 0.02
N ASP A 21 -9.54 -2.91 0.08
CA ASP A 21 -8.79 -1.65 -0.01
C ASP A 21 -8.20 -1.22 1.34
N ASN A 22 -8.83 -1.64 2.43
CA ASN A 22 -8.45 -1.32 3.82
C ASN A 22 -9.11 -2.27 4.82
N GLY A 23 -8.69 -2.21 6.07
CA GLY A 23 -9.20 -3.02 7.16
C GLY A 23 -10.67 -2.79 7.52
N PRO A 24 -11.22 -3.62 8.41
CA PRO A 24 -12.63 -3.58 8.79
C PRO A 24 -13.00 -2.24 9.44
N TRP A 25 -14.19 -1.74 9.12
CA TRP A 25 -14.72 -0.52 9.72
C TRP A 25 -15.39 -0.82 11.07
N LEU A 26 -14.56 -0.95 12.10
CA LEU A 26 -14.93 -1.48 13.42
C LEU A 26 -16.07 -0.73 14.14
N VAL A 27 -16.40 0.50 13.73
CA VAL A 27 -17.51 1.27 14.32
C VAL A 27 -18.90 0.84 13.84
N GLN A 28 -18.99 -0.09 12.86
CA GLN A 28 -20.26 -0.56 12.33
C GLN A 28 -20.90 -1.72 13.14
N GLY A 29 -20.38 -2.00 14.32
CA GLY A 29 -20.91 -3.05 15.20
C GLY A 29 -20.88 -4.42 14.51
N THR A 30 -22.01 -5.13 14.45
CA THR A 30 -22.09 -6.48 13.86
C THR A 30 -21.78 -6.54 12.35
N ASN A 31 -21.83 -5.41 11.67
CA ASN A 31 -21.56 -5.31 10.22
C ASN A 31 -20.11 -4.92 9.90
N SER A 32 -19.26 -4.75 10.92
CA SER A 32 -17.91 -4.22 10.73
C SER A 32 -16.90 -5.25 10.23
N GLY A 33 -17.14 -6.54 10.38
CA GLY A 33 -16.14 -7.56 10.17
C GLY A 33 -15.12 -7.60 11.33
N THR A 34 -13.95 -8.19 11.08
CA THR A 34 -12.88 -8.34 12.07
C THR A 34 -11.51 -8.26 11.43
N ALA A 35 -10.55 -7.66 12.13
CA ALA A 35 -9.13 -7.69 11.77
C ALA A 35 -8.40 -8.94 12.32
N GLY A 36 -9.13 -9.88 12.94
CA GLY A 36 -8.52 -11.06 13.55
C GLY A 36 -7.53 -10.67 14.65
N PRO A 37 -6.28 -11.17 14.61
CA PRO A 37 -5.27 -10.88 15.63
C PRO A 37 -4.62 -9.50 15.45
N LEU A 38 -4.86 -8.81 14.34
CA LEU A 38 -4.25 -7.54 14.01
C LEU A 38 -4.87 -6.40 14.83
N ARG A 39 -4.06 -5.43 15.21
CA ARG A 39 -4.53 -4.25 15.94
C ARG A 39 -5.18 -3.23 15.01
N GLY A 40 -6.23 -2.57 15.48
CA GLY A 40 -6.92 -1.50 14.77
C GLY A 40 -7.82 -1.98 13.63
N GLY A 41 -8.21 -1.04 12.78
CA GLY A 41 -9.07 -1.25 11.63
C GLY A 41 -9.01 -0.03 10.71
N LYS A 42 -9.96 0.08 9.80
CA LYS A 42 -10.07 1.17 8.82
C LYS A 42 -9.76 2.53 9.42
N GLY A 43 -8.90 3.30 8.75
CA GLY A 43 -8.49 4.64 9.17
C GLY A 43 -7.32 4.66 10.16
N SER A 44 -6.72 3.50 10.49
CA SER A 44 -5.52 3.43 11.31
C SER A 44 -4.32 2.90 10.52
N THR A 45 -3.11 3.23 10.97
CA THR A 45 -1.84 2.72 10.44
C THR A 45 -1.31 1.52 11.24
N TYR A 46 -2.15 0.92 12.10
CA TYR A 46 -1.91 -0.41 12.63
C TYR A 46 -2.10 -1.46 11.54
N GLU A 47 -1.52 -2.65 11.73
CA GLU A 47 -1.66 -3.74 10.75
C GLU A 47 -3.13 -4.03 10.40
N GLY A 48 -4.04 -4.02 11.38
CA GLY A 48 -5.46 -4.25 11.15
C GLY A 48 -6.19 -3.17 10.33
N GLY A 49 -5.55 -2.02 10.10
CA GLY A 49 -6.11 -0.96 9.24
C GLY A 49 -5.69 -1.05 7.78
N VAL A 50 -4.58 -1.76 7.50
CA VAL A 50 -3.94 -1.73 6.17
C VAL A 50 -3.49 -3.10 5.65
N ARG A 51 -3.39 -4.14 6.51
CA ARG A 51 -3.02 -5.49 6.10
C ARG A 51 -4.26 -6.29 5.78
N GLU A 52 -4.47 -6.51 4.47
CA GLU A 52 -5.69 -7.09 3.95
C GLU A 52 -5.50 -8.53 3.45
N PRO A 53 -6.50 -9.40 3.62
CA PRO A 53 -6.47 -10.70 2.97
C PRO A 53 -6.53 -10.53 1.46
N THR A 54 -5.66 -11.25 0.76
CA THR A 54 -5.63 -11.23 -0.70
C THR A 54 -5.62 -12.67 -1.21
N ILE A 55 -6.52 -12.98 -2.14
CA ILE A 55 -6.62 -14.29 -2.79
C ILE A 55 -6.39 -14.08 -4.28
N ALA A 56 -5.43 -14.80 -4.84
CA ALA A 56 -5.19 -14.85 -6.28
C ALA A 56 -5.54 -16.23 -6.83
N TRP A 57 -6.29 -16.26 -7.93
CA TRP A 57 -6.71 -17.48 -8.57
C TRP A 57 -6.41 -17.44 -10.07
N TRP A 58 -5.60 -18.37 -10.55
CA TRP A 58 -5.25 -18.51 -11.95
C TRP A 58 -4.90 -19.98 -12.23
N PRO A 59 -5.85 -20.80 -12.67
CA PRO A 59 -5.64 -22.23 -12.89
C PRO A 59 -4.50 -22.52 -13.86
N GLY A 60 -3.58 -23.39 -13.44
CA GLY A 60 -2.40 -23.77 -14.22
C GLY A 60 -1.23 -22.80 -14.13
N GLN A 61 -1.39 -21.63 -13.50
CA GLN A 61 -0.33 -20.66 -13.27
C GLN A 61 -0.01 -20.50 -11.79
N ILE A 62 -1.02 -20.43 -10.92
CA ILE A 62 -0.87 -20.34 -9.46
C ILE A 62 -1.21 -21.67 -8.85
N ALA A 63 -0.31 -22.21 -8.02
CA ALA A 63 -0.51 -23.48 -7.34
C ALA A 63 -1.67 -23.37 -6.33
N SER A 64 -2.59 -24.34 -6.38
CA SER A 64 -3.72 -24.37 -5.43
C SER A 64 -3.22 -24.56 -4.00
N GLY A 65 -3.77 -23.75 -3.06
CA GLY A 65 -3.43 -23.84 -1.65
C GLY A 65 -2.06 -23.25 -1.28
N SER A 66 -1.37 -22.61 -2.23
CA SER A 66 -0.11 -21.91 -1.92
C SER A 66 -0.40 -20.67 -1.04
N VAL A 67 0.53 -20.38 -0.15
CA VAL A 67 0.50 -19.21 0.74
C VAL A 67 1.81 -18.44 0.54
N CYS A 68 1.73 -17.12 0.55
CA CYS A 68 2.87 -16.22 0.49
C CYS A 68 2.70 -15.11 1.52
N ASP A 69 3.65 -14.99 2.46
CA ASP A 69 3.65 -13.98 3.53
C ASP A 69 4.51 -12.74 3.19
N ALA A 70 5.03 -12.67 1.97
CA ALA A 70 5.82 -11.53 1.52
C ALA A 70 4.97 -10.26 1.47
N VAL A 71 5.55 -9.13 1.90
CA VAL A 71 4.89 -7.83 1.83
C VAL A 71 4.65 -7.46 0.37
N ALA A 72 3.39 -7.19 0.05
CA ALA A 72 2.91 -6.66 -1.22
C ALA A 72 1.84 -5.60 -0.93
N ALA A 73 1.53 -4.75 -1.89
CA ALA A 73 0.56 -3.68 -1.72
C ALA A 73 -0.35 -3.52 -2.95
N ASN A 74 -1.52 -2.92 -2.77
CA ASN A 74 -2.49 -2.74 -3.86
C ASN A 74 -1.93 -1.92 -5.03
N PHE A 75 -1.01 -1.00 -4.78
CA PHE A 75 -0.34 -0.24 -5.84
C PHE A 75 0.64 -1.09 -6.69
N ASP A 76 0.95 -2.33 -6.28
CA ASP A 76 1.76 -3.28 -7.04
C ASP A 76 0.98 -3.92 -8.20
N PHE A 77 -0.35 -3.87 -8.15
CA PHE A 77 -1.17 -4.45 -9.21
C PHE A 77 -0.96 -3.75 -10.55
N LEU A 78 -0.79 -2.42 -10.56
CA LEU A 78 -0.55 -1.70 -11.81
C LEU A 78 0.70 -2.22 -12.57
N PRO A 79 1.93 -2.17 -12.01
CA PRO A 79 3.10 -2.67 -12.73
C PRO A 79 3.03 -4.17 -13.02
N THR A 80 2.41 -4.96 -12.14
CA THR A 80 2.23 -6.39 -12.33
C THR A 80 1.33 -6.70 -13.53
N PHE A 81 0.17 -6.04 -13.62
CA PHE A 81 -0.78 -6.27 -14.71
C PHE A 81 -0.24 -5.77 -16.04
N VAL A 82 0.41 -4.60 -16.05
CA VAL A 82 1.08 -4.08 -17.25
C VAL A 82 2.08 -5.11 -17.78
N LYS A 83 2.90 -5.69 -16.90
CA LYS A 83 3.91 -6.67 -17.29
C LYS A 83 3.31 -8.01 -17.73
N LEU A 84 2.29 -8.50 -17.03
CA LEU A 84 1.56 -9.72 -17.41
C LEU A 84 0.87 -9.57 -18.77
N ALA A 85 0.42 -8.36 -19.10
CA ALA A 85 -0.15 -8.05 -20.40
C ALA A 85 0.89 -7.81 -21.52
N GLY A 86 2.20 -7.96 -21.22
CA GLY A 86 3.28 -7.74 -22.20
C GLY A 86 3.63 -6.29 -22.43
N GLY A 87 3.13 -5.36 -21.60
CA GLY A 87 3.42 -3.94 -21.68
C GLY A 87 4.66 -3.54 -20.85
N SER A 88 4.96 -2.23 -20.89
CA SER A 88 6.03 -1.61 -20.13
C SER A 88 5.45 -0.55 -19.19
N VAL A 89 5.91 -0.55 -17.94
CA VAL A 89 5.56 0.48 -16.97
C VAL A 89 6.21 1.81 -17.39
N PRO A 90 5.48 2.94 -17.30
CA PRO A 90 6.05 4.25 -17.58
C PRO A 90 7.29 4.55 -16.74
N THR A 91 8.34 5.14 -17.38
CA THR A 91 9.59 5.52 -16.72
C THR A 91 9.78 7.04 -16.59
N ASP A 92 8.81 7.80 -17.08
CA ASP A 92 8.78 9.27 -17.04
C ASP A 92 8.45 9.83 -15.64
N ARG A 93 8.07 8.95 -14.72
CA ARG A 93 7.75 9.27 -13.34
C ARG A 93 8.11 8.14 -12.38
N LYS A 94 8.29 8.45 -11.10
CA LYS A 94 8.50 7.45 -10.06
C LYS A 94 7.16 6.79 -9.72
N ILE A 95 7.11 5.48 -9.83
CA ILE A 95 5.98 4.62 -9.44
C ILE A 95 6.41 3.81 -8.23
N ASP A 96 5.62 3.84 -7.15
CA ASP A 96 5.93 3.12 -5.90
C ASP A 96 5.70 1.62 -6.04
N GLY A 97 4.73 1.23 -6.86
CA GLY A 97 4.41 -0.17 -7.12
C GLY A 97 5.56 -0.95 -7.76
N LYS A 98 5.65 -2.21 -7.41
CA LYS A 98 6.61 -3.18 -7.94
C LYS A 98 5.87 -4.34 -8.60
N ASP A 99 6.54 -5.03 -9.53
CA ASP A 99 6.00 -6.26 -10.10
C ASP A 99 6.02 -7.38 -9.06
N ILE A 100 4.85 -7.82 -8.62
CA ILE A 100 4.64 -8.96 -7.72
C ILE A 100 4.23 -10.23 -8.46
N GLY A 101 4.28 -10.25 -9.79
CA GLY A 101 4.03 -11.45 -10.60
C GLY A 101 4.84 -12.66 -10.13
N PRO A 102 6.14 -12.55 -9.83
CA PRO A 102 6.93 -13.65 -9.27
C PRO A 102 6.40 -14.20 -7.94
N LEU A 103 5.83 -13.35 -7.05
CA LEU A 103 5.17 -13.79 -5.81
C LEU A 103 3.88 -14.55 -6.12
N LEU A 104 3.01 -13.98 -6.96
CA LEU A 104 1.73 -14.60 -7.33
C LEU A 104 1.92 -15.97 -7.99
N LEU A 105 2.97 -16.13 -8.79
CA LEU A 105 3.30 -17.37 -9.50
C LEU A 105 4.15 -18.35 -8.66
N GLY A 106 4.40 -18.06 -7.39
CA GLY A 106 5.20 -18.92 -6.51
C GLY A 106 6.68 -19.10 -6.92
N LYS A 107 7.23 -18.16 -7.71
CA LYS A 107 8.64 -18.21 -8.16
C LYS A 107 9.61 -17.68 -7.10
N THR A 108 9.12 -16.93 -6.13
CA THR A 108 9.87 -16.39 -5.00
C THR A 108 8.94 -16.12 -3.83
N ASN A 109 9.48 -16.08 -2.62
CA ASN A 109 8.82 -15.59 -1.41
C ASN A 109 9.47 -14.29 -0.89
N ALA A 110 10.39 -13.70 -1.67
CA ALA A 110 11.04 -12.45 -1.31
C ALA A 110 10.23 -11.26 -1.84
N SER A 111 9.80 -10.38 -0.94
CA SER A 111 9.15 -9.12 -1.32
C SER A 111 10.05 -8.27 -2.21
N PRO A 112 9.53 -7.64 -3.27
CA PRO A 112 10.29 -6.65 -4.03
C PRO A 112 10.46 -5.32 -3.28
N HIS A 113 9.77 -5.15 -2.14
CA HIS A 113 9.86 -3.97 -1.29
C HIS A 113 10.86 -4.18 -0.15
N THR A 114 11.81 -3.28 -0.02
CA THR A 114 12.71 -3.21 1.14
C THR A 114 12.01 -2.65 2.37
N ALA A 115 11.02 -1.79 2.15
CA ALA A 115 10.20 -1.20 3.20
C ALA A 115 8.78 -0.91 2.69
N HIS A 116 7.81 -0.91 3.62
CA HIS A 116 6.45 -0.42 3.43
C HIS A 116 6.20 0.74 4.38
N TYR A 117 5.61 1.84 3.87
CA TYR A 117 5.42 3.09 4.59
C TYR A 117 3.95 3.32 4.88
N TYR A 118 3.63 3.72 6.10
CA TYR A 118 2.26 3.88 6.59
C TYR A 118 1.94 5.35 6.75
N PHE A 119 0.99 5.84 5.96
CA PHE A 119 0.60 7.24 5.94
C PHE A 119 -0.81 7.45 6.48
N THR A 120 -1.03 8.60 7.15
CA THR A 120 -2.35 9.16 7.40
C THR A 120 -2.41 10.52 6.72
N GLY A 121 -3.23 10.63 5.67
CA GLY A 121 -3.14 11.77 4.76
C GLY A 121 -1.74 11.87 4.16
N ALA A 122 -1.09 13.03 4.31
CA ALA A 122 0.27 13.26 3.84
C ALA A 122 1.36 12.95 4.89
N LYS A 123 0.98 12.58 6.13
CA LYS A 123 1.94 12.37 7.23
C LYS A 123 2.36 10.91 7.36
N LEU A 124 3.66 10.66 7.33
CA LEU A 124 4.23 9.35 7.61
C LEU A 124 4.11 9.05 9.11
N GLN A 125 3.52 7.90 9.44
CA GLN A 125 3.33 7.46 10.83
C GLN A 125 4.16 6.25 11.22
N ALA A 126 4.51 5.40 10.26
CA ALA A 126 5.32 4.23 10.53
C ALA A 126 6.03 3.73 9.27
N VAL A 127 7.07 2.92 9.46
CA VAL A 127 7.74 2.14 8.41
C VAL A 127 7.87 0.70 8.86
N ARG A 128 7.70 -0.24 7.93
CA ARG A 128 7.93 -1.67 8.11
C ARG A 128 9.02 -2.15 7.16
N SER A 129 9.97 -2.94 7.65
CA SER A 129 10.98 -3.65 6.85
C SER A 129 11.15 -5.05 7.42
N GLY A 130 10.78 -6.05 6.62
CA GLY A 130 10.66 -7.43 7.11
C GLY A 130 9.62 -7.52 8.22
N SER A 131 9.99 -8.15 9.34
CA SER A 131 9.15 -8.30 10.53
C SER A 131 9.07 -7.05 11.41
N TRP A 132 9.97 -6.09 11.20
CA TRP A 132 10.12 -4.94 12.07
C TRP A 132 9.27 -3.76 11.60
N LYS A 133 8.49 -3.17 12.52
CA LYS A 133 7.70 -1.97 12.29
C LYS A 133 8.03 -0.90 13.32
N LEU A 134 8.47 0.26 12.86
CA LEU A 134 8.75 1.44 13.67
C LEU A 134 7.65 2.48 13.49
N ALA A 135 6.92 2.79 14.56
CA ALA A 135 5.99 3.90 14.63
C ALA A 135 6.73 5.17 15.09
N ILE A 136 6.54 6.29 14.36
CA ILE A 136 7.21 7.58 14.62
C ILE A 136 6.25 8.71 14.97
N ALA A 137 4.95 8.45 14.90
CA ALA A 137 3.92 9.42 15.23
C ALA A 137 2.74 8.71 15.90
N PRO A 138 1.90 9.46 16.65
CA PRO A 138 0.69 8.93 17.24
C PRO A 138 -0.23 8.35 16.18
N ARG A 139 -0.79 7.17 16.45
CA ARG A 139 -1.75 6.49 15.59
C ARG A 139 -3.16 6.60 16.16
N ALA A 140 -4.16 6.16 15.41
CA ALA A 140 -5.56 6.21 15.84
C ALA A 140 -5.75 5.65 17.26
N GLY A 141 -6.35 6.43 18.15
CA GLY A 141 -6.53 6.09 19.57
C GLY A 141 -5.30 6.36 20.47
N GLU A 142 -4.19 6.84 19.93
CA GLU A 142 -3.03 7.28 20.69
C GLU A 142 -2.99 8.82 20.69
N ALA A 143 -3.41 9.44 21.77
CA ALA A 143 -3.19 10.89 21.96
C ALA A 143 -2.04 11.07 22.97
N PRO A 144 -0.87 11.63 22.58
CA PRO A 144 0.10 12.09 23.56
C PRO A 144 -0.56 13.17 24.42
N LYS A 145 -0.15 13.28 25.66
CA LYS A 145 -0.57 14.43 26.49
C LYS A 145 -0.08 15.72 25.82
N GLU A 146 -0.84 16.78 25.97
CA GLU A 146 -0.49 18.08 25.41
C GLU A 146 0.93 18.48 25.88
N GLY A 147 1.82 18.75 24.92
CA GLY A 147 3.21 19.11 25.18
C GLY A 147 4.20 17.92 25.19
N ASP A 148 3.74 16.68 25.17
CA ASP A 148 4.64 15.52 25.12
C ASP A 148 5.07 15.21 23.67
N ALA A 149 6.38 15.06 23.46
CA ALA A 149 6.90 14.53 22.21
C ALA A 149 6.59 13.01 22.10
N PHE A 150 6.18 12.57 20.91
CA PHE A 150 5.98 11.15 20.68
C PHE A 150 7.31 10.39 20.67
N THR A 151 7.43 9.38 21.52
CA THR A 151 8.59 8.49 21.52
C THR A 151 8.37 7.36 20.50
N PRO A 152 9.26 7.18 19.52
CA PRO A 152 9.16 6.08 18.55
C PRO A 152 9.07 4.72 19.23
N ARG A 153 8.21 3.83 18.69
CA ARG A 153 7.98 2.48 19.20
C ARG A 153 8.26 1.44 18.13
N LEU A 154 9.01 0.42 18.50
CA LEU A 154 9.38 -0.69 17.63
C LEU A 154 8.58 -1.94 17.96
N TYR A 155 8.08 -2.61 16.93
CA TYR A 155 7.36 -3.88 17.05
C TYR A 155 8.02 -4.95 16.19
N ASN A 156 8.10 -6.17 16.71
CA ASN A 156 8.42 -7.36 15.93
C ASN A 156 7.11 -8.09 15.62
N LEU A 157 6.66 -8.01 14.36
CA LEU A 157 5.38 -8.55 13.93
C LEU A 157 5.37 -10.09 13.81
N ASP A 158 6.53 -10.74 13.79
CA ASP A 158 6.62 -12.20 13.82
C ASP A 158 6.42 -12.73 15.25
N ASP A 159 6.85 -11.98 16.27
CA ASP A 159 6.70 -12.36 17.67
C ASP A 159 5.32 -11.95 18.20
N GLU A 160 4.86 -10.72 17.84
CA GLU A 160 3.62 -10.15 18.34
C GLU A 160 2.95 -9.26 17.27
N ILE A 161 2.07 -9.88 16.49
CA ILE A 161 1.40 -9.26 15.35
C ILE A 161 0.39 -8.16 15.75
N GLY A 162 0.01 -8.10 17.03
CA GLY A 162 -0.97 -7.16 17.58
C GLY A 162 -0.38 -5.80 17.95
N GLU A 163 0.91 -5.54 17.74
CA GLU A 163 1.57 -4.25 17.99
C GLU A 163 1.33 -3.69 19.41
N ARG A 164 1.43 -4.55 20.45
CA ARG A 164 1.18 -4.20 21.85
C ARG A 164 2.46 -3.98 22.63
N THR A 165 3.52 -4.70 22.26
CA THR A 165 4.79 -4.73 23.00
C THR A 165 5.84 -3.90 22.28
N ASP A 166 6.22 -2.76 22.86
CA ASP A 166 7.32 -1.94 22.37
C ASP A 166 8.66 -2.56 22.79
N VAL A 167 9.50 -2.86 21.80
CA VAL A 167 10.82 -3.44 21.98
C VAL A 167 11.97 -2.51 21.54
N ALA A 168 11.68 -1.21 21.33
CA ALA A 168 12.67 -0.24 20.84
C ALA A 168 13.95 -0.18 21.70
N GLY A 169 13.81 -0.26 23.03
CA GLY A 169 14.93 -0.25 23.96
C GLY A 169 15.82 -1.50 23.87
N GLN A 170 15.29 -2.60 23.32
CA GLN A 170 16.01 -3.87 23.20
C GLN A 170 16.74 -4.00 21.85
N HIS A 171 16.33 -3.20 20.84
CA HIS A 171 16.83 -3.27 19.46
C HIS A 171 17.16 -1.88 18.89
N PRO A 172 18.07 -1.12 19.50
CA PRO A 172 18.42 0.23 19.05
C PRO A 172 19.03 0.26 17.64
N GLU A 173 19.71 -0.80 17.22
CA GLU A 173 20.26 -0.95 15.87
C GLU A 173 19.16 -1.07 14.81
N VAL A 174 18.05 -1.75 15.13
CA VAL A 174 16.90 -1.86 14.25
C VAL A 174 16.18 -0.51 14.15
N VAL A 175 15.99 0.17 15.29
CA VAL A 175 15.41 1.51 15.32
C VAL A 175 16.20 2.45 14.42
N LYS A 176 17.54 2.47 14.53
CA LYS A 176 18.41 3.31 13.70
C LYS A 176 18.23 3.00 12.21
N ARG A 177 18.28 1.72 11.82
CA ARG A 177 18.09 1.29 10.42
C ARG A 177 16.73 1.74 9.86
N LEU A 178 15.66 1.63 10.63
CA LEU A 178 14.33 2.04 10.20
C LEU A 178 14.18 3.56 10.16
N GLN A 179 14.87 4.30 11.01
CA GLN A 179 14.94 5.77 10.96
C GLN A 179 15.66 6.25 9.69
N GLU A 180 16.68 5.53 9.21
CA GLU A 180 17.34 5.82 7.93
C GLU A 180 16.33 5.71 6.77
N LEU A 181 15.52 4.65 6.73
CA LEU A 181 14.45 4.50 5.73
C LEU A 181 13.40 5.62 5.80
N ILE A 182 13.05 6.07 7.00
CA ILE A 182 12.15 7.21 7.20
C ILE A 182 12.75 8.48 6.64
N SER A 183 14.04 8.72 6.90
CA SER A 183 14.77 9.90 6.39
C SER A 183 14.85 9.91 4.86
N GLU A 184 15.04 8.74 4.24
CA GLU A 184 14.99 8.59 2.78
C GLU A 184 13.62 8.94 2.21
N MET A 185 12.53 8.45 2.85
CA MET A 185 11.16 8.75 2.43
C MET A 185 10.81 10.23 2.65
N ASP A 186 11.25 10.83 3.75
CA ASP A 186 11.06 12.26 4.01
C ASP A 186 11.78 13.12 2.97
N SER A 187 12.99 12.75 2.59
CA SER A 187 13.73 13.42 1.51
C SER A 187 13.04 13.30 0.15
N ASP A 188 12.30 12.21 -0.09
CA ASP A 188 11.57 11.98 -1.34
C ASP A 188 10.21 12.72 -1.37
N LEU A 189 9.48 12.75 -0.26
CA LEU A 189 8.10 13.23 -0.22
C LEU A 189 7.86 14.44 0.73
N GLY A 190 8.79 14.78 1.61
CA GLY A 190 8.56 15.76 2.68
C GLY A 190 7.47 15.27 3.67
N ALA A 191 7.52 13.98 4.01
CA ALA A 191 6.39 13.28 4.65
C ALA A 191 6.40 13.33 6.19
N VAL A 192 7.48 13.76 6.81
CA VAL A 192 7.63 13.91 8.27
C VAL A 192 7.51 15.38 8.67
N ASN A 193 8.21 16.22 7.96
CA ASN A 193 8.17 17.66 8.15
C ASN A 193 7.17 18.27 7.15
N ASP A 194 6.32 19.19 7.61
CA ASP A 194 5.33 19.86 6.77
C ASP A 194 6.03 20.65 5.64
N GLY A 195 6.25 20.02 4.51
CA GLY A 195 6.92 20.59 3.35
C GLY A 195 6.38 20.03 2.04
N PRO A 196 6.57 20.71 0.94
CA PRO A 196 6.25 20.12 -0.37
C PRO A 196 7.17 18.92 -0.61
N GLY A 197 6.60 17.81 -1.08
CA GLY A 197 7.39 16.68 -1.54
C GLY A 197 8.35 17.11 -2.62
N VAL A 198 9.54 16.52 -2.62
CA VAL A 198 10.58 16.81 -3.62
C VAL A 198 10.38 16.01 -4.91
N ARG A 199 9.52 14.99 -4.87
CA ARG A 199 9.20 14.18 -6.04
C ARG A 199 8.51 15.05 -7.11
N PRO A 200 9.03 15.08 -8.36
CA PRO A 200 8.39 15.85 -9.41
C PRO A 200 6.92 15.44 -9.60
N PRO A 201 5.98 16.38 -9.69
CA PRO A 201 4.60 16.04 -9.97
C PRO A 201 4.49 15.40 -11.36
N GLY A 202 3.82 14.26 -11.45
CA GLY A 202 3.46 13.63 -12.71
C GLY A 202 2.39 14.46 -13.42
N ARG A 203 2.79 15.50 -14.12
CA ARG A 203 1.88 16.35 -14.91
C ARG A 203 1.91 15.88 -16.37
N VAL A 204 0.73 15.82 -16.94
CA VAL A 204 0.53 15.68 -18.39
C VAL A 204 0.02 17.03 -18.86
N ASP A 205 0.72 17.68 -19.80
CA ASP A 205 0.35 19.01 -20.28
C ASP A 205 -1.03 19.04 -20.93
N HIS A 206 -1.39 17.94 -21.60
CA HIS A 206 -2.71 17.75 -22.20
C HIS A 206 -3.28 16.39 -21.76
N PRO A 207 -3.91 16.29 -20.57
CA PRO A 207 -4.50 15.04 -20.14
C PRO A 207 -5.65 14.65 -21.07
N ILE A 208 -5.55 13.47 -21.66
CA ILE A 208 -6.62 12.89 -22.47
C ILE A 208 -7.47 12.02 -21.56
N GLY A 209 -8.77 12.32 -21.43
CA GLY A 209 -9.70 11.46 -20.73
C GLY A 209 -9.85 10.12 -21.46
N LEU A 210 -9.96 9.04 -20.67
CA LEU A 210 -10.35 7.73 -21.23
C LEU A 210 -11.84 7.75 -21.51
N TRP A 211 -12.19 8.06 -22.74
CA TRP A 211 -13.57 8.03 -23.24
C TRP A 211 -13.82 6.76 -24.05
N LEU A 212 -15.01 6.21 -23.94
CA LEU A 212 -15.40 5.17 -24.89
C LEU A 212 -15.53 5.79 -26.28
N PRO A 213 -15.22 5.05 -27.35
CA PRO A 213 -15.36 5.56 -28.71
C PRO A 213 -16.76 6.16 -28.96
N GLY A 214 -16.82 7.40 -29.41
CA GLY A 214 -18.09 8.13 -29.63
C GLY A 214 -18.64 8.86 -28.41
N GLN A 215 -17.97 8.83 -27.25
CA GLN A 215 -18.36 9.57 -26.05
C GLN A 215 -17.39 10.72 -25.70
N GLU A 216 -16.51 11.07 -26.61
CA GLU A 216 -15.57 12.18 -26.42
C GLU A 216 -16.36 13.49 -26.26
N PRO A 217 -16.09 14.32 -25.23
CA PRO A 217 -16.71 15.63 -25.13
C PRO A 217 -16.29 16.47 -26.35
N ALA A 218 -17.21 17.27 -26.84
CA ALA A 218 -16.88 18.28 -27.86
C ALA A 218 -15.70 19.11 -27.32
N ALA A 219 -14.65 19.29 -28.14
CA ALA A 219 -13.42 19.95 -27.75
C ALA A 219 -13.74 21.25 -26.99
N ALA A 220 -13.34 21.30 -25.72
CA ALA A 220 -13.52 22.49 -24.90
C ALA A 220 -12.65 23.61 -25.47
N THR A 221 -13.27 24.62 -26.04
CA THR A 221 -12.64 25.81 -26.63
C THR A 221 -12.22 26.84 -25.58
N SER A 222 -12.13 26.49 -24.29
CA SER A 222 -11.73 27.42 -23.24
C SER A 222 -10.34 27.11 -22.69
N GLU A 223 -9.44 28.05 -22.83
CA GLU A 223 -8.16 28.05 -22.12
C GLU A 223 -8.40 27.94 -20.60
N PRO A 224 -7.64 27.11 -19.86
CA PRO A 224 -7.78 27.00 -18.42
C PRO A 224 -7.44 28.35 -17.77
N LYS A 225 -8.37 28.94 -17.02
CA LYS A 225 -8.07 30.11 -16.21
C LYS A 225 -6.96 29.78 -15.20
N PRO A 226 -5.93 30.62 -15.08
CA PRO A 226 -4.88 30.42 -14.10
C PRO A 226 -5.49 30.40 -12.68
N ARG A 227 -5.23 29.32 -11.92
CA ARG A 227 -5.59 29.28 -10.49
C ARG A 227 -4.79 30.35 -9.76
N GLN A 228 -5.51 31.32 -9.16
CA GLN A 228 -4.91 32.22 -8.20
C GLN A 228 -4.38 31.40 -7.01
N ALA A 229 -3.09 31.53 -6.73
CA ALA A 229 -2.48 31.02 -5.51
C ALA A 229 -3.14 31.68 -4.29
N LYS A 230 -3.61 30.84 -3.36
CA LYS A 230 -3.99 31.28 -2.02
C LYS A 230 -2.86 30.95 -1.07
#